data_374d10bf3ebd1eb0914242e83ec74f50
#
_entry.id   374d10bf3ebd1eb0914242e83ec74f50
#
_cell.length_a   1.000
_cell.length_b   1.000
_cell.length_c   1.000
_cell.angle_alpha   90.00
_cell.angle_beta   90.00
_cell.angle_gamma   90.00
#
_symmetry.space_group_name_H-M   'P 1'
#
loop_
_entity.id
_entity.type
_entity.pdbx_description
1 polymer ?
#
loop_
_entity_poly.entity_id
_entity_poly.type
_entity_poly.pdbx_seq_one_letter_code
_entity_poly.pdbx_strand_id
1 'polypeptide(L)'
;MRKKDEIIWIMPAIFIFIILFMIKFCTPKINQKYVIEKITRENLELFVDMKGTVVAHNITKIGLDVNLSVDDVYYKAGDFVKKGDVIVKFSDYQKNGLNEKRMLLVIKNRELRNLKKQKELGADVSQKIQELRGEISGLEIEIKDEMRNTRLVQRSVRSPFDAYIVKINAVKGGITNKNEPILILAKREDLKIVSESVKSDKVKNLKIGNVAKINIFRRENKKIGEEKSLEELVEIKNDKNKEILRDKDKKKENSDLLSEKKVIEAELFKINKIGDMNVFEFLPTLFKDLFLNEQVDIRVIYKKKENILAVPKKAVIFKNQKSYIYLIDKNNLVKEKEVFIGMDNGEKIEIFGMDIGEGLEIIGNPDNKIENNVIVERRNIKDEEIEKKKKLERLERENEKLGNRMDENEREIIRLKRK
;
A
#
# COMPACT_ATOMS: atom_id res chain seq x y z
N MET A 1 -34.90 94.15 3.36
CA MET A 1 -34.96 93.22 2.24
C MET A 1 -33.64 92.40 2.14
N ARG A 2 -33.29 91.56 3.12
CA ARG A 2 -32.02 90.74 3.10
C ARG A 2 -32.12 89.29 3.61
N LYS A 3 -33.30 88.75 3.81
CA LYS A 3 -33.49 87.40 4.31
C LYS A 3 -34.05 86.40 3.29
N LYS A 4 -34.42 86.84 2.08
CA LYS A 4 -34.98 85.99 1.05
C LYS A 4 -33.90 85.34 0.13
N ASP A 5 -32.75 85.95 0.01
CA ASP A 5 -31.73 85.56 -0.95
C ASP A 5 -30.83 84.38 -0.34
N GLU A 6 -30.75 84.28 0.96
CA GLU A 6 -30.00 83.20 1.59
C GLU A 6 -30.74 81.85 1.51
N ILE A 7 -32.05 81.83 1.46
CA ILE A 7 -32.85 80.59 1.38
C ILE A 7 -32.76 79.98 -0.02
N ILE A 8 -32.52 80.73 -1.06
CA ILE A 8 -32.41 80.26 -2.44
C ILE A 8 -31.16 79.45 -2.67
N TRP A 9 -30.07 79.66 -1.95
CA TRP A 9 -28.83 78.88 -2.02
C TRP A 9 -28.81 77.64 -1.12
N ILE A 10 -29.64 77.59 -0.07
CA ILE A 10 -29.73 76.45 0.85
C ILE A 10 -30.50 75.29 0.25
N MET A 11 -31.53 75.55 -0.58
CA MET A 11 -32.35 74.51 -1.22
C MET A 11 -31.52 73.57 -2.16
N PRO A 12 -30.70 74.13 -3.10
CA PRO A 12 -29.88 73.29 -3.94
C PRO A 12 -28.79 72.50 -3.14
N ALA A 13 -28.25 73.09 -2.06
CA ALA A 13 -27.29 72.42 -1.20
C ALA A 13 -27.93 71.26 -0.48
N ILE A 14 -29.15 71.40 0.03
CA ILE A 14 -29.91 70.30 0.63
C ILE A 14 -30.21 69.18 -0.40
N PHE A 15 -30.59 69.61 -1.63
CA PHE A 15 -30.90 68.68 -2.72
C PHE A 15 -29.65 67.88 -3.15
N ILE A 16 -28.49 68.50 -3.24
CA ILE A 16 -27.21 67.90 -3.51
C ILE A 16 -26.82 66.91 -2.35
N PHE A 17 -27.04 67.31 -1.10
CA PHE A 17 -26.79 66.48 0.06
C PHE A 17 -27.69 65.25 0.08
N ILE A 18 -28.97 65.35 -0.28
CA ILE A 18 -29.92 64.26 -0.41
C ILE A 18 -29.49 63.35 -1.56
N ILE A 19 -29.04 63.86 -2.69
CA ILE A 19 -28.54 63.06 -3.80
C ILE A 19 -27.25 62.30 -3.38
N LEU A 20 -26.30 62.98 -2.75
CA LEU A 20 -25.07 62.35 -2.25
C LEU A 20 -25.37 61.33 -1.16
N PHE A 21 -26.37 61.57 -0.31
CA PHE A 21 -26.82 60.61 0.70
C PHE A 21 -27.50 59.40 0.05
N MET A 22 -28.34 59.58 -0.96
CA MET A 22 -28.95 58.52 -1.75
C MET A 22 -27.90 57.68 -2.50
N ILE A 23 -26.89 58.31 -3.10
CA ILE A 23 -25.80 57.64 -3.78
C ILE A 23 -25.00 56.77 -2.79
N LYS A 24 -24.75 57.28 -1.59
CA LYS A 24 -24.01 56.55 -0.53
C LYS A 24 -24.81 55.35 0.03
N PHE A 25 -26.14 55.43 0.01
CA PHE A 25 -27.02 54.33 0.43
C PHE A 25 -27.34 53.33 -0.68
N CYS A 26 -27.24 53.77 -1.96
CA CYS A 26 -27.50 52.90 -3.10
C CYS A 26 -26.26 52.24 -3.68
N THR A 27 -25.04 52.50 -3.17
CA THR A 27 -23.86 51.75 -3.59
C THR A 27 -23.91 50.37 -2.98
N PRO A 28 -23.99 49.28 -3.77
CA PRO A 28 -23.96 47.95 -3.24
C PRO A 28 -22.61 47.73 -2.51
N LYS A 29 -22.67 47.27 -1.26
CA LYS A 29 -21.48 46.94 -0.49
C LYS A 29 -20.74 45.83 -1.23
N ILE A 30 -19.51 46.08 -1.64
CA ILE A 30 -18.61 45.07 -2.12
C ILE A 30 -18.22 44.23 -0.88
N ASN A 31 -18.74 43.03 -0.81
CA ASN A 31 -18.41 42.10 0.25
C ASN A 31 -17.17 41.27 -0.16
N GLN A 32 -16.70 40.48 0.75
CA GLN A 32 -15.46 39.67 0.68
C GLN A 32 -15.21 38.99 -0.67
N LYS A 33 -13.97 38.58 -0.91
CA LYS A 33 -13.57 37.82 -2.09
C LYS A 33 -13.93 36.34 -1.88
N TYR A 34 -14.68 35.78 -2.80
CA TYR A 34 -15.10 34.37 -2.77
C TYR A 34 -14.56 33.58 -3.95
N VAL A 35 -14.27 32.29 -3.70
CA VAL A 35 -13.97 31.32 -4.75
C VAL A 35 -15.27 31.01 -5.48
N ILE A 36 -15.24 31.18 -6.79
CA ILE A 36 -16.37 30.89 -7.67
C ILE A 36 -16.15 29.54 -8.30
N GLU A 37 -17.15 28.70 -8.20
CA GLU A 37 -17.18 27.37 -8.82
C GLU A 37 -18.35 27.26 -9.79
N LYS A 38 -18.31 26.27 -10.68
CA LYS A 38 -19.40 26.01 -11.62
C LYS A 38 -20.11 24.73 -11.21
N ILE A 39 -21.43 24.74 -11.36
CA ILE A 39 -22.23 23.53 -11.26
C ILE A 39 -21.85 22.63 -12.45
N THR A 40 -21.40 21.43 -12.18
CA THR A 40 -21.00 20.46 -13.20
C THR A 40 -21.85 19.20 -13.12
N ARG A 41 -21.99 18.51 -14.27
CA ARG A 41 -22.53 17.16 -14.27
C ARG A 41 -21.40 16.18 -14.09
N GLU A 42 -21.54 15.31 -13.11
CA GLU A 42 -20.52 14.32 -12.79
C GLU A 42 -21.12 13.04 -12.21
N ASN A 43 -20.28 12.03 -12.08
CA ASN A 43 -20.65 10.79 -11.45
C ASN A 43 -20.29 10.88 -9.97
N LEU A 44 -21.25 10.59 -9.09
CA LEU A 44 -21.03 10.59 -7.64
C LEU A 44 -21.07 9.16 -7.11
N GLU A 45 -20.06 8.81 -6.32
CA GLU A 45 -19.92 7.48 -5.71
C GLU A 45 -19.97 7.60 -4.19
N LEU A 46 -20.77 6.73 -3.54
CA LEU A 46 -20.67 6.49 -2.10
C LEU A 46 -19.81 5.28 -1.87
N PHE A 47 -18.83 5.40 -0.99
CA PHE A 47 -17.83 4.38 -0.75
C PHE A 47 -17.47 4.25 0.73
N VAL A 48 -16.84 3.16 1.05
CA VAL A 48 -16.16 2.93 2.34
C VAL A 48 -14.71 2.61 2.07
N ASP A 49 -13.81 3.33 2.75
CA ASP A 49 -12.38 3.07 2.70
C ASP A 49 -11.98 2.14 3.84
N MET A 50 -11.10 1.17 3.54
CA MET A 50 -10.54 0.23 4.48
C MET A 50 -9.16 -0.22 4.02
N LYS A 51 -8.37 -0.82 4.91
CA LYS A 51 -7.10 -1.45 4.57
C LYS A 51 -7.28 -2.94 4.38
N GLY A 52 -6.38 -3.55 3.63
CA GLY A 52 -6.36 -4.99 3.42
C GLY A 52 -4.99 -5.51 3.06
N THR A 53 -4.90 -6.83 2.97
CA THR A 53 -3.67 -7.55 2.63
C THR A 53 -3.96 -8.56 1.54
N VAL A 54 -3.04 -8.69 0.60
CA VAL A 54 -3.08 -9.71 -0.46
C VAL A 54 -2.68 -11.06 0.13
N VAL A 55 -3.57 -12.05 0.04
CA VAL A 55 -3.33 -13.40 0.56
C VAL A 55 -3.61 -14.47 -0.49
N ALA A 56 -3.09 -15.67 -0.29
CA ALA A 56 -3.40 -16.81 -1.14
C ALA A 56 -4.80 -17.35 -0.84
N HIS A 57 -5.60 -17.57 -1.90
CA HIS A 57 -6.93 -18.20 -1.80
C HIS A 57 -6.82 -19.73 -1.93
N ASN A 58 -6.17 -20.20 -2.99
CA ASN A 58 -5.86 -21.60 -3.21
C ASN A 58 -4.37 -21.85 -3.02
N ILE A 59 -4.03 -22.96 -2.37
CA ILE A 59 -2.64 -23.30 -2.09
C ILE A 59 -2.34 -24.72 -2.53
N THR A 60 -1.15 -24.90 -3.08
CA THR A 60 -0.60 -26.22 -3.39
C THR A 60 0.45 -26.56 -2.34
N LYS A 61 0.27 -27.70 -1.67
CA LYS A 61 1.19 -28.22 -0.66
C LYS A 61 2.10 -29.27 -1.30
N ILE A 62 3.41 -29.09 -1.16
CA ILE A 62 4.42 -30.03 -1.61
C ILE A 62 5.03 -30.67 -0.37
N GLY A 63 4.88 -31.98 -0.23
CA GLY A 63 5.44 -32.81 0.84
C GLY A 63 6.54 -33.75 0.32
N LEU A 64 7.16 -34.46 1.24
CA LEU A 64 8.13 -35.49 0.97
C LEU A 64 7.70 -36.76 1.69
N ASP A 65 7.95 -37.91 1.05
CA ASP A 65 7.65 -39.23 1.64
C ASP A 65 8.72 -39.71 2.63
N VAL A 66 9.83 -38.96 2.71
CA VAL A 66 11.00 -39.30 3.56
C VAL A 66 11.56 -38.06 4.23
N ASN A 67 12.21 -38.26 5.37
CA ASN A 67 12.96 -37.20 6.04
C ASN A 67 14.30 -36.99 5.34
N LEU A 68 14.61 -35.73 4.95
CA LEU A 68 15.84 -35.38 4.25
C LEU A 68 16.57 -34.24 4.98
N SER A 69 17.89 -34.32 5.01
CA SER A 69 18.72 -33.20 5.49
C SER A 69 18.79 -32.08 4.43
N VAL A 70 18.53 -30.87 4.85
CA VAL A 70 18.49 -29.68 3.99
C VAL A 70 19.90 -29.10 3.85
N ASP A 71 20.43 -29.05 2.62
CA ASP A 71 21.71 -28.42 2.29
C ASP A 71 21.54 -26.91 2.17
N ASP A 72 20.55 -26.46 1.34
CA ASP A 72 20.32 -25.05 1.15
C ASP A 72 18.85 -24.75 0.85
N VAL A 73 18.44 -23.48 1.13
CA VAL A 73 17.13 -22.92 0.82
C VAL A 73 17.37 -21.59 0.09
N TYR A 74 16.96 -21.52 -1.18
CA TYR A 74 17.31 -20.40 -2.08
C TYR A 74 16.30 -19.26 -2.06
N TYR A 75 15.10 -19.48 -1.54
CA TYR A 75 13.99 -18.51 -1.54
C TYR A 75 13.36 -18.42 -0.16
N LYS A 76 12.56 -17.40 0.06
CA LYS A 76 11.81 -17.16 1.31
C LYS A 76 10.31 -17.00 1.04
N ALA A 77 9.50 -17.04 2.08
CA ALA A 77 8.06 -16.74 1.98
C ALA A 77 7.84 -15.33 1.44
N GLY A 78 6.91 -15.19 0.48
CA GLY A 78 6.62 -13.96 -0.28
C GLY A 78 7.32 -13.87 -1.64
N ASP A 79 8.39 -14.62 -1.88
CA ASP A 79 9.12 -14.59 -3.16
C ASP A 79 8.29 -15.24 -4.27
N PHE A 80 8.47 -14.74 -5.49
CA PHE A 80 7.91 -15.32 -6.71
C PHE A 80 8.94 -16.22 -7.39
N VAL A 81 8.55 -17.44 -7.74
CA VAL A 81 9.39 -18.45 -8.39
C VAL A 81 8.78 -18.86 -9.72
N LYS A 82 9.63 -19.16 -10.69
CA LYS A 82 9.24 -19.72 -11.98
C LYS A 82 9.19 -21.24 -11.94
N LYS A 83 8.43 -21.82 -12.85
CA LYS A 83 8.43 -23.27 -13.09
C LYS A 83 9.85 -23.80 -13.28
N GLY A 84 10.24 -24.80 -12.47
CA GLY A 84 11.54 -25.45 -12.55
C GLY A 84 12.60 -24.86 -11.61
N ASP A 85 12.38 -23.68 -11.00
CA ASP A 85 13.32 -23.09 -10.06
C ASP A 85 13.54 -24.02 -8.87
N VAL A 86 14.81 -24.16 -8.46
CA VAL A 86 15.20 -24.95 -7.29
C VAL A 86 14.95 -24.10 -6.05
N ILE A 87 14.05 -24.57 -5.18
CA ILE A 87 13.69 -23.85 -3.96
C ILE A 87 14.47 -24.40 -2.75
N VAL A 88 14.52 -25.73 -2.62
CA VAL A 88 15.22 -26.42 -1.53
C VAL A 88 16.16 -27.45 -2.13
N LYS A 89 17.39 -27.51 -1.63
CA LYS A 89 18.38 -28.50 -2.00
C LYS A 89 18.69 -29.41 -0.79
N PHE A 90 18.77 -30.70 -1.02
CA PHE A 90 19.06 -31.67 0.01
C PHE A 90 20.51 -32.10 -0.01
N SER A 91 21.06 -32.42 1.17
CA SER A 91 22.43 -32.91 1.31
C SER A 91 22.55 -34.36 0.81
N ASP A 92 23.72 -34.68 0.26
CA ASP A 92 24.08 -36.03 -0.18
C ASP A 92 24.41 -36.96 1.00
N TYR A 93 24.00 -36.60 2.24
CA TYR A 93 24.34 -37.35 3.47
C TYR A 93 23.99 -38.87 3.39
N GLN A 94 22.92 -39.24 2.69
CA GLN A 94 22.55 -40.63 2.48
C GLN A 94 23.57 -41.40 1.64
N LYS A 95 24.40 -40.74 0.83
CA LYS A 95 25.50 -41.42 0.13
C LYS A 95 26.65 -41.82 1.06
N ASN A 96 26.84 -41.06 2.15
CA ASN A 96 27.92 -41.34 3.09
C ASN A 96 27.65 -42.65 3.83
N GLY A 97 26.44 -42.88 4.34
CA GLY A 97 26.03 -44.14 4.96
C GLY A 97 26.14 -45.33 4.01
N LEU A 98 25.73 -45.16 2.74
CA LEU A 98 25.88 -46.20 1.72
C LEU A 98 27.35 -46.48 1.41
N ASN A 99 28.22 -45.50 1.38
CA ASN A 99 29.66 -45.67 1.15
C ASN A 99 30.34 -46.38 2.32
N GLU A 100 29.96 -46.08 3.57
CA GLU A 100 30.44 -46.75 4.76
C GLU A 100 30.06 -48.24 4.74
N LYS A 101 28.81 -48.59 4.44
CA LYS A 101 28.35 -49.96 4.30
C LYS A 101 29.08 -50.70 3.19
N ARG A 102 29.33 -50.08 2.06
CA ARG A 102 30.13 -50.65 0.96
C ARG A 102 31.56 -50.92 1.39
N MET A 103 32.15 -49.98 2.16
CA MET A 103 33.52 -50.15 2.66
C MET A 103 33.60 -51.32 3.66
N LEU A 104 32.58 -51.44 4.55
CA LEU A 104 32.46 -52.56 5.46
C LEU A 104 32.31 -53.89 4.71
N LEU A 105 31.50 -53.93 3.64
CA LEU A 105 31.35 -55.12 2.78
C LEU A 105 32.68 -55.54 2.15
N VAL A 106 33.51 -54.61 1.69
CA VAL A 106 34.83 -54.87 1.15
C VAL A 106 35.75 -55.50 2.22
N ILE A 107 35.73 -54.96 3.43
CA ILE A 107 36.51 -55.46 4.56
C ILE A 107 36.08 -56.93 4.91
N LYS A 108 34.77 -57.17 5.04
CA LYS A 108 34.23 -58.50 5.33
C LYS A 108 34.53 -59.50 4.23
N ASN A 109 34.47 -59.11 2.98
CA ASN A 109 34.86 -59.97 1.85
C ASN A 109 36.38 -60.28 1.85
N ARG A 110 37.21 -59.34 2.31
CA ARG A 110 38.66 -59.58 2.48
C ARG A 110 38.91 -60.62 3.62
N GLU A 111 38.23 -60.48 4.71
CA GLU A 111 38.32 -61.44 5.85
C GLU A 111 37.85 -62.79 5.41
N LEU A 112 36.76 -62.94 4.68
CA LEU A 112 36.29 -64.18 4.13
C LEU A 112 37.33 -64.89 3.25
N ARG A 113 38.03 -64.08 2.39
CA ARG A 113 39.12 -64.63 1.58
C ARG A 113 40.28 -65.17 2.42
N ASN A 114 40.64 -64.50 3.51
CA ASN A 114 41.71 -64.92 4.41
C ASN A 114 41.32 -66.21 5.15
N LEU A 115 40.08 -66.28 5.64
CA LEU A 115 39.57 -67.48 6.30
C LEU A 115 39.52 -68.71 5.34
N LYS A 116 39.15 -68.49 4.07
CA LYS A 116 39.19 -69.56 3.05
C LYS A 116 40.60 -70.04 2.81
N LYS A 117 41.63 -69.18 2.75
CA LYS A 117 43.05 -69.64 2.67
C LYS A 117 43.50 -70.38 3.88
N GLN A 118 43.08 -70.00 5.10
CA GLN A 118 43.39 -70.72 6.32
C GLN A 118 42.76 -72.14 6.33
N LYS A 119 41.55 -72.27 5.80
CA LYS A 119 40.89 -73.61 5.64
C LYS A 119 41.65 -74.50 4.67
N GLU A 120 42.15 -73.96 3.55
CA GLU A 120 42.97 -74.63 2.58
C GLU A 120 44.30 -75.12 3.20
N LEU A 121 44.81 -74.42 4.20
CA LEU A 121 45.99 -74.77 4.99
C LEU A 121 45.71 -75.77 6.18
N GLY A 122 44.45 -76.29 6.27
CA GLY A 122 44.07 -77.30 7.26
C GLY A 122 43.46 -76.74 8.55
N ALA A 123 43.18 -75.45 8.65
CA ALA A 123 42.53 -74.88 9.83
C ALA A 123 41.00 -75.09 9.83
N ASP A 124 40.45 -75.51 10.96
CA ASP A 124 38.99 -75.68 11.11
C ASP A 124 38.33 -74.32 11.42
N VAL A 125 38.03 -73.61 10.37
CA VAL A 125 37.38 -72.31 10.42
C VAL A 125 36.01 -72.33 9.72
N SER A 126 35.41 -73.52 9.57
CA SER A 126 34.19 -73.71 8.77
C SER A 126 33.00 -72.93 9.33
N GLN A 127 32.79 -72.92 10.66
CA GLN A 127 31.71 -72.21 11.32
C GLN A 127 31.86 -70.66 11.10
N LYS A 128 33.09 -70.15 11.28
CA LYS A 128 33.39 -68.74 11.13
C LYS A 128 33.19 -68.24 9.70
N ILE A 129 33.47 -69.08 8.70
CA ILE A 129 33.16 -68.82 7.29
C ILE A 129 31.65 -68.70 7.04
N GLN A 130 30.86 -69.59 7.72
CA GLN A 130 29.40 -69.56 7.55
C GLN A 130 28.78 -68.37 8.20
N GLU A 131 29.19 -67.98 9.41
CA GLU A 131 28.78 -66.78 10.10
C GLU A 131 29.08 -65.48 9.25
N LEU A 132 30.32 -65.41 8.77
CA LEU A 132 30.75 -64.26 7.96
C LEU A 132 30.01 -64.13 6.60
N ARG A 133 29.64 -65.29 6.00
CA ARG A 133 28.78 -65.28 4.80
C ARG A 133 27.39 -64.77 5.09
N GLY A 134 26.83 -65.11 6.26
CA GLY A 134 25.54 -64.53 6.70
C GLY A 134 25.59 -63.05 6.87
N GLU A 135 26.64 -62.53 7.52
CA GLU A 135 26.85 -61.07 7.68
C GLU A 135 27.02 -60.35 6.35
N ILE A 136 27.79 -60.89 5.41
CA ILE A 136 27.99 -60.37 4.06
C ILE A 136 26.66 -60.32 3.33
N SER A 137 25.87 -61.39 3.37
CA SER A 137 24.56 -61.44 2.71
C SER A 137 23.59 -60.44 3.31
N GLY A 138 23.58 -60.23 4.64
CA GLY A 138 22.82 -59.21 5.31
C GLY A 138 23.18 -57.79 4.83
N LEU A 139 24.49 -57.48 4.81
CA LEU A 139 24.99 -56.19 4.32
C LEU A 139 24.67 -55.95 2.84
N GLU A 140 24.71 -56.97 1.99
CA GLU A 140 24.35 -56.86 0.57
C GLU A 140 22.87 -56.51 0.39
N ILE A 141 21.98 -57.09 1.20
CA ILE A 141 20.54 -56.76 1.22
C ILE A 141 20.33 -55.33 1.67
N GLU A 142 20.95 -54.92 2.80
CA GLU A 142 20.86 -53.57 3.30
C GLU A 142 21.35 -52.52 2.28
N ILE A 143 22.49 -52.77 1.64
CA ILE A 143 23.04 -51.89 0.58
C ILE A 143 22.07 -51.81 -0.60
N LYS A 144 21.46 -52.90 -1.01
CA LYS A 144 20.52 -52.96 -2.12
C LYS A 144 19.24 -52.13 -1.83
N ASP A 145 18.72 -52.25 -0.62
CA ASP A 145 17.54 -51.54 -0.18
C ASP A 145 17.83 -50.02 -0.06
N GLU A 146 19.00 -49.69 0.52
CA GLU A 146 19.41 -48.28 0.62
C GLU A 146 19.72 -47.66 -0.74
N MET A 147 20.29 -48.41 -1.69
CA MET A 147 20.45 -47.98 -3.08
C MET A 147 19.12 -47.75 -3.78
N ARG A 148 18.10 -48.59 -3.54
CA ARG A 148 16.76 -48.42 -4.05
C ARG A 148 16.13 -47.11 -3.52
N ASN A 149 16.22 -46.91 -2.21
CA ASN A 149 15.72 -45.71 -1.55
C ASN A 149 16.46 -44.44 -2.03
N THR A 150 17.79 -44.50 -2.17
CA THR A 150 18.59 -43.35 -2.66
C THR A 150 18.31 -42.98 -4.11
N ARG A 151 17.91 -43.92 -4.97
CA ARG A 151 17.49 -43.64 -6.36
C ARG A 151 16.14 -42.92 -6.44
N LEU A 152 15.27 -43.15 -5.47
CA LEU A 152 13.93 -42.53 -5.38
C LEU A 152 13.96 -41.16 -4.70
N VAL A 153 15.06 -40.85 -4.00
CA VAL A 153 15.16 -39.60 -3.23
C VAL A 153 15.39 -38.41 -4.15
N GLN A 154 14.46 -37.47 -4.09
CA GLN A 154 14.54 -36.21 -4.77
C GLN A 154 15.68 -35.35 -4.20
N ARG A 155 16.64 -34.96 -5.02
CA ARG A 155 17.80 -34.13 -4.58
C ARG A 155 17.47 -32.67 -4.31
N SER A 156 16.36 -32.21 -4.83
CA SER A 156 15.89 -30.84 -4.68
C SER A 156 14.38 -30.77 -4.87
N VAL A 157 13.75 -29.81 -4.22
CA VAL A 157 12.38 -29.42 -4.51
C VAL A 157 12.42 -28.26 -5.49
N ARG A 158 11.70 -28.43 -6.60
CA ARG A 158 11.53 -27.44 -7.66
C ARG A 158 10.09 -26.97 -7.73
N SER A 159 9.88 -25.73 -8.16
CA SER A 159 8.52 -25.25 -8.42
C SER A 159 7.90 -25.98 -9.63
N PRO A 160 6.71 -26.59 -9.50
CA PRO A 160 6.02 -27.24 -10.61
C PRO A 160 5.38 -26.26 -11.60
N PHE A 161 5.17 -25.01 -11.19
CA PHE A 161 4.55 -23.93 -11.97
C PHE A 161 5.05 -22.57 -11.45
N ASP A 162 4.72 -21.50 -12.16
CA ASP A 162 4.99 -20.12 -11.71
C ASP A 162 4.12 -19.79 -10.49
N ALA A 163 4.73 -19.43 -9.36
CA ALA A 163 4.01 -19.27 -8.10
C ALA A 163 4.67 -18.31 -7.11
N TYR A 164 3.88 -17.83 -6.15
CA TYR A 164 4.38 -17.25 -4.92
C TYR A 164 4.60 -18.34 -3.87
N ILE A 165 5.67 -18.21 -3.11
CA ILE A 165 5.95 -19.04 -1.94
C ILE A 165 5.16 -18.50 -0.76
N VAL A 166 4.12 -19.24 -0.35
CA VAL A 166 3.30 -18.89 0.83
C VAL A 166 4.05 -19.21 2.12
N LYS A 167 4.68 -20.41 2.17
CA LYS A 167 5.43 -20.87 3.34
C LYS A 167 6.50 -21.88 2.93
N ILE A 168 7.65 -21.84 3.61
CA ILE A 168 8.70 -22.83 3.55
C ILE A 168 8.90 -23.39 4.97
N ASN A 169 8.79 -24.70 5.13
CA ASN A 169 9.07 -25.42 6.40
C ASN A 169 10.46 -26.05 6.42
N ALA A 170 11.29 -25.78 5.42
CA ALA A 170 12.69 -26.21 5.37
C ALA A 170 13.61 -25.13 5.92
N VAL A 171 14.59 -25.52 6.73
CA VAL A 171 15.64 -24.63 7.26
C VAL A 171 16.98 -25.25 6.89
N LYS A 172 17.93 -24.42 6.42
CA LYS A 172 19.31 -24.85 6.08
C LYS A 172 19.95 -25.55 7.27
N GLY A 173 20.51 -26.73 7.03
CA GLY A 173 21.10 -27.59 8.06
C GLY A 173 20.09 -28.39 8.90
N GLY A 174 18.79 -28.16 8.71
CA GLY A 174 17.74 -28.92 9.40
C GLY A 174 17.35 -30.20 8.67
N ILE A 175 16.42 -30.95 9.26
CA ILE A 175 15.85 -32.19 8.70
C ILE A 175 14.37 -31.93 8.41
N THR A 176 13.91 -32.34 7.22
CA THR A 176 12.50 -32.26 6.83
C THR A 176 11.68 -33.31 7.55
N ASN A 177 10.38 -33.04 7.73
CA ASN A 177 9.42 -33.98 8.30
C ASN A 177 8.49 -34.50 7.18
N LYS A 178 8.46 -35.85 7.00
CA LYS A 178 7.60 -36.49 6.00
C LYS A 178 6.11 -36.28 6.19
N ASN A 179 5.67 -35.89 7.41
CA ASN A 179 4.28 -35.68 7.74
C ASN A 179 3.84 -34.22 7.53
N GLU A 180 4.75 -33.32 7.13
CA GLU A 180 4.49 -31.90 6.94
C GLU A 180 4.82 -31.46 5.52
N PRO A 181 4.03 -30.55 4.93
CA PRO A 181 4.40 -29.98 3.66
C PRO A 181 5.68 -29.14 3.82
N ILE A 182 6.69 -29.44 3.02
CA ILE A 182 7.96 -28.69 3.01
C ILE A 182 7.77 -27.29 2.40
N LEU A 183 6.85 -27.18 1.45
CA LEU A 183 6.62 -25.99 0.67
C LEU A 183 5.12 -25.79 0.41
N ILE A 184 4.65 -24.58 0.55
CA ILE A 184 3.29 -24.18 0.21
C ILE A 184 3.39 -23.08 -0.85
N LEU A 185 2.77 -23.32 -2.00
CA LEU A 185 2.77 -22.45 -3.17
C LEU A 185 1.37 -21.95 -3.47
N ALA A 186 1.27 -20.76 -4.05
CA ALA A 186 0.04 -20.23 -4.64
C ALA A 186 0.34 -19.63 -6.02
N LYS A 187 -0.49 -19.93 -7.01
CA LYS A 187 -0.41 -19.27 -8.30
C LYS A 187 -0.82 -17.81 -8.17
N ARG A 188 -0.42 -16.98 -9.14
CA ARG A 188 -0.79 -15.56 -9.14
C ARG A 188 -2.30 -15.35 -9.24
N GLU A 189 -2.97 -16.15 -10.04
CA GLU A 189 -4.43 -16.14 -10.19
C GLU A 189 -5.20 -16.62 -8.94
N ASP A 190 -4.50 -17.23 -8.00
CA ASP A 190 -5.07 -17.70 -6.74
C ASP A 190 -4.92 -16.69 -5.58
N LEU A 191 -4.55 -15.44 -5.89
CA LEU A 191 -4.50 -14.37 -4.91
C LEU A 191 -5.88 -13.75 -4.69
N LYS A 192 -6.16 -13.38 -3.46
CA LYS A 192 -7.32 -12.57 -3.05
C LYS A 192 -6.88 -11.47 -2.11
N ILE A 193 -7.76 -10.50 -1.89
CA ILE A 193 -7.50 -9.43 -0.94
C ILE A 193 -8.45 -9.60 0.25
N VAL A 194 -7.91 -9.54 1.46
CA VAL A 194 -8.67 -9.65 2.71
C VAL A 194 -8.51 -8.35 3.48
N SER A 195 -9.65 -7.74 3.84
CA SER A 195 -9.63 -6.50 4.62
C SER A 195 -9.20 -6.73 6.07
N GLU A 196 -8.70 -5.68 6.71
CA GLU A 196 -8.69 -5.64 8.17
C GLU A 196 -10.12 -5.71 8.72
N SER A 197 -10.23 -6.00 10.02
CA SER A 197 -11.53 -6.04 10.70
C SER A 197 -12.14 -4.65 10.82
N VAL A 198 -13.36 -4.47 10.33
CA VAL A 198 -14.09 -3.19 10.32
C VAL A 198 -15.36 -3.31 11.13
N LYS A 199 -15.69 -2.30 11.94
CA LYS A 199 -16.94 -2.26 12.74
C LYS A 199 -18.17 -2.29 11.84
N SER A 200 -19.15 -3.11 12.21
CA SER A 200 -20.40 -3.33 11.44
C SER A 200 -21.14 -2.03 11.13
N ASP A 201 -21.12 -1.06 12.04
CA ASP A 201 -21.81 0.23 11.84
C ASP A 201 -21.32 1.02 10.64
N LYS A 202 -20.04 0.94 10.34
CA LYS A 202 -19.41 1.66 9.20
C LYS A 202 -19.68 1.02 7.85
N VAL A 203 -20.08 -0.24 7.83
CA VAL A 203 -20.12 -1.07 6.62
C VAL A 203 -21.50 -1.69 6.34
N LYS A 204 -22.56 -1.19 6.98
CA LYS A 204 -23.94 -1.69 6.85
C LYS A 204 -24.47 -1.76 5.41
N ASN A 205 -23.96 -0.88 4.55
CA ASN A 205 -24.42 -0.76 3.17
C ASN A 205 -23.65 -1.67 2.18
N LEU A 206 -22.61 -2.36 2.63
CA LEU A 206 -21.82 -3.23 1.77
C LEU A 206 -22.52 -4.56 1.54
N LYS A 207 -22.52 -5.01 0.29
CA LYS A 207 -23.12 -6.27 -0.17
C LYS A 207 -22.16 -7.02 -1.07
N ILE A 208 -22.27 -8.34 -1.09
CA ILE A 208 -21.59 -9.17 -2.09
C ILE A 208 -21.94 -8.66 -3.49
N GLY A 209 -20.95 -8.59 -4.38
CA GLY A 209 -21.05 -8.00 -5.71
C GLY A 209 -20.70 -6.51 -5.77
N ASN A 210 -20.44 -5.82 -4.63
CA ASN A 210 -19.96 -4.45 -4.70
C ASN A 210 -18.55 -4.40 -5.32
N VAL A 211 -18.34 -3.41 -6.17
CA VAL A 211 -17.03 -3.15 -6.80
C VAL A 211 -16.12 -2.40 -5.83
N ALA A 212 -14.89 -2.84 -5.73
CA ALA A 212 -13.85 -2.20 -4.96
C ALA A 212 -12.73 -1.70 -5.87
N LYS A 213 -12.20 -0.50 -5.59
CA LYS A 213 -10.97 0.05 -6.17
C LYS A 213 -9.83 -0.21 -5.18
N ILE A 214 -8.87 -1.00 -5.60
CA ILE A 214 -7.70 -1.37 -4.80
C ILE A 214 -6.55 -0.44 -5.18
N ASN A 215 -6.13 0.40 -4.25
CA ASN A 215 -5.01 1.30 -4.43
C ASN A 215 -3.74 0.65 -3.89
N ILE A 216 -2.74 0.50 -4.75
CA ILE A 216 -1.43 -0.03 -4.46
C ILE A 216 -0.43 1.12 -4.50
N PHE A 217 0.31 1.34 -3.42
CA PHE A 217 1.34 2.37 -3.33
C PHE A 217 2.71 1.69 -3.31
N ARG A 218 3.46 1.80 -4.41
CA ARG A 218 4.82 1.29 -4.49
C ARG A 218 5.81 2.43 -4.52
N ARG A 219 6.80 2.35 -3.66
CA ARG A 219 8.00 3.18 -3.80
C ARG A 219 8.85 2.55 -4.89
N GLU A 220 9.07 3.23 -5.98
CA GLU A 220 10.10 2.81 -6.92
C GLU A 220 11.45 2.90 -6.23
N ASN A 221 11.97 1.75 -5.80
CA ASN A 221 13.41 1.64 -5.62
C ASN A 221 14.01 1.76 -7.02
N LYS A 222 14.48 2.95 -7.39
CA LYS A 222 15.40 3.10 -8.53
C LYS A 222 16.45 2.04 -8.32
N LYS A 223 16.43 0.98 -9.10
CA LYS A 223 17.59 0.11 -9.27
C LYS A 223 18.71 1.05 -9.66
N ILE A 224 19.66 1.26 -8.76
CA ILE A 224 20.96 1.82 -9.08
C ILE A 224 21.49 0.82 -10.10
N GLY A 225 21.44 1.24 -11.35
CA GLY A 225 21.84 0.42 -12.46
C GLY A 225 23.33 0.15 -12.34
N GLU A 226 23.68 -1.04 -12.79
CA GLU A 226 24.97 -1.52 -13.22
C GLU A 226 26.06 -1.52 -12.13
N GLU A 227 26.41 -2.71 -11.72
CA GLU A 227 27.67 -3.06 -11.12
C GLU A 227 28.83 -2.48 -11.97
N LYS A 228 29.26 -1.28 -11.62
CA LYS A 228 30.60 -0.86 -11.99
C LYS A 228 31.59 -1.71 -11.21
N SER A 229 32.48 -2.38 -11.93
CA SER A 229 33.49 -3.25 -11.37
C SER A 229 34.28 -2.55 -10.26
N LEU A 230 34.65 -3.28 -9.23
CA LEU A 230 35.42 -2.77 -8.07
C LEU A 230 36.72 -2.03 -8.45
N GLU A 231 37.21 -2.20 -9.66
CA GLU A 231 38.40 -1.53 -10.17
C GLU A 231 38.21 -0.04 -10.51
N GLU A 232 37.02 0.36 -11.02
CA GLU A 232 36.72 1.78 -11.30
C GLU A 232 36.48 2.62 -10.03
N LEU A 233 36.20 1.99 -8.87
CA LEU A 233 35.96 2.70 -7.60
C LEU A 233 37.25 3.09 -6.86
N VAL A 234 38.41 2.55 -7.23
CA VAL A 234 39.67 2.82 -6.57
C VAL A 234 40.33 4.08 -7.15
N GLU A 235 40.16 4.40 -8.43
CA GLU A 235 40.75 5.58 -9.06
C GLU A 235 40.06 6.92 -8.71
N ILE A 236 38.76 6.88 -8.32
CA ILE A 236 37.99 8.10 -8.00
C ILE A 236 38.22 8.61 -6.57
N LYS A 237 38.91 7.85 -5.71
CA LYS A 237 39.13 8.22 -4.30
C LYS A 237 40.22 9.23 -4.04
N ASN A 238 41.06 9.51 -5.01
CA ASN A 238 42.25 10.37 -4.77
C ASN A 238 42.09 11.85 -5.11
N ASP A 239 41.02 12.28 -5.82
CA ASP A 239 40.92 13.69 -6.27
C ASP A 239 39.76 14.51 -5.68
N LYS A 240 38.94 14.00 -4.79
CA LYS A 240 37.69 14.69 -4.30
C LYS A 240 37.60 14.96 -2.80
N ASN A 241 38.68 15.06 -2.09
CA ASN A 241 38.67 15.37 -0.65
C ASN A 241 38.56 16.88 -0.28
N LYS A 242 38.31 17.78 -1.23
CA LYS A 242 38.16 19.22 -0.93
C LYS A 242 36.83 19.89 -1.26
N GLU A 243 35.87 19.21 -1.91
CA GLU A 243 34.57 19.81 -2.30
C GLU A 243 33.37 19.23 -1.58
N ILE A 244 33.52 18.19 -0.78
CA ILE A 244 32.35 17.42 -0.17
C ILE A 244 31.76 18.12 1.08
N LEU A 245 32.33 19.21 1.56
CA LEU A 245 31.84 19.90 2.76
C LEU A 245 30.89 21.10 2.49
N ARG A 246 30.61 21.44 1.23
CA ARG A 246 29.69 22.55 0.89
C ARG A 246 28.34 22.13 0.29
N ASP A 247 28.16 20.85 -0.05
CA ASP A 247 26.92 20.34 -0.71
C ASP A 247 25.99 19.48 0.18
N LYS A 248 26.28 19.41 1.49
CA LYS A 248 25.39 18.68 2.40
C LYS A 248 24.10 19.41 2.77
N ASP A 249 24.00 20.71 2.52
CA ASP A 249 22.84 21.53 2.88
C ASP A 249 21.84 21.75 1.74
N LYS A 250 22.12 21.26 0.52
CA LYS A 250 21.19 21.41 -0.63
C LYS A 250 20.49 20.14 -1.10
N LYS A 251 20.64 19.00 -0.40
CA LYS A 251 20.03 17.72 -0.77
C LYS A 251 18.88 17.26 0.15
N LYS A 252 18.24 18.21 0.85
CA LYS A 252 17.02 17.93 1.64
C LYS A 252 15.72 18.40 0.99
N GLU A 253 15.79 19.00 -0.17
CA GLU A 253 14.59 19.38 -0.93
C GLU A 253 14.54 18.57 -2.23
N ASN A 254 13.47 17.81 -2.38
CA ASN A 254 13.02 16.97 -3.49
C ASN A 254 13.23 15.46 -3.31
N SER A 255 12.71 14.92 -2.20
CA SER A 255 12.25 13.54 -2.15
C SER A 255 10.72 13.47 -2.19
N ASP A 256 10.10 14.16 -3.13
CA ASP A 256 8.83 13.68 -3.68
C ASP A 256 9.16 12.42 -4.48
N LEU A 257 9.33 11.32 -3.74
CA LEU A 257 9.33 9.99 -4.29
C LEU A 257 7.99 9.83 -5.01
N LEU A 258 8.03 9.88 -6.33
CA LEU A 258 6.94 9.49 -7.20
C LEU A 258 6.53 8.06 -6.81
N SER A 259 5.61 7.95 -5.87
CA SER A 259 4.97 6.70 -5.56
C SER A 259 4.00 6.42 -6.71
N GLU A 260 4.30 5.44 -7.54
CA GLU A 260 3.37 5.02 -8.58
C GLU A 260 2.12 4.46 -7.89
N LYS A 261 1.04 5.25 -7.98
CA LYS A 261 -0.28 4.81 -7.51
C LYS A 261 -0.92 3.96 -8.60
N LYS A 262 -1.06 2.67 -8.36
CA LYS A 262 -1.77 1.76 -9.25
C LYS A 262 -3.13 1.40 -8.68
N VAL A 263 -4.15 1.42 -9.53
CA VAL A 263 -5.53 1.10 -9.13
C VAL A 263 -5.96 -0.17 -9.87
N ILE A 264 -6.43 -1.15 -9.13
CA ILE A 264 -6.99 -2.41 -9.64
C ILE A 264 -8.43 -2.53 -9.17
N GLU A 265 -9.32 -3.00 -10.04
CA GLU A 265 -10.69 -3.32 -9.66
C GLU A 265 -10.76 -4.72 -9.05
N ALA A 266 -11.62 -4.86 -8.05
CA ALA A 266 -11.92 -6.13 -7.39
C ALA A 266 -13.40 -6.20 -7.04
N GLU A 267 -13.94 -7.40 -6.92
CA GLU A 267 -15.31 -7.64 -6.52
C GLU A 267 -15.36 -8.20 -5.09
N LEU A 268 -16.24 -7.65 -4.27
CA LEU A 268 -16.54 -8.18 -2.94
C LEU A 268 -17.31 -9.50 -3.07
N PHE A 269 -16.65 -10.64 -2.82
CA PHE A 269 -17.25 -11.95 -3.00
C PHE A 269 -17.66 -12.65 -1.68
N LYS A 270 -17.11 -12.20 -0.54
CA LYS A 270 -17.42 -12.80 0.75
C LYS A 270 -17.33 -11.81 1.90
N ILE A 271 -18.24 -11.94 2.85
CA ILE A 271 -18.30 -11.16 4.08
C ILE A 271 -18.28 -12.15 5.26
N ASN A 272 -17.24 -12.08 6.09
CA ASN A 272 -17.10 -12.88 7.31
C ASN A 272 -17.42 -12.01 8.51
N LYS A 273 -18.47 -12.34 9.23
CA LYS A 273 -18.90 -11.62 10.46
C LYS A 273 -18.28 -12.29 11.69
N ILE A 274 -17.58 -11.51 12.51
CA ILE A 274 -16.92 -11.95 13.75
C ILE A 274 -17.36 -11.00 14.87
N GLY A 275 -18.44 -11.36 15.58
CA GLY A 275 -19.08 -10.47 16.56
C GLY A 275 -19.58 -9.18 15.91
N ASP A 276 -19.12 -8.01 16.39
CA ASP A 276 -19.44 -6.68 15.84
C ASP A 276 -18.50 -6.23 14.72
N MET A 277 -17.59 -7.10 14.31
CA MET A 277 -16.63 -6.80 13.26
C MET A 277 -16.94 -7.60 11.99
N ASN A 278 -16.62 -7.02 10.84
CA ASN A 278 -16.68 -7.69 9.55
C ASN A 278 -15.29 -7.73 8.90
N VAL A 279 -15.00 -8.83 8.24
CA VAL A 279 -13.84 -9.01 7.38
C VAL A 279 -14.35 -9.29 5.97
N PHE A 280 -13.85 -8.55 5.01
CA PHE A 280 -14.28 -8.59 3.62
C PHE A 280 -13.20 -9.27 2.76
N GLU A 281 -13.64 -10.13 1.84
CA GLU A 281 -12.76 -10.80 0.90
C GLU A 281 -13.11 -10.35 -0.51
N PHE A 282 -12.10 -9.94 -1.27
CA PHE A 282 -12.24 -9.41 -2.62
C PHE A 282 -11.45 -10.25 -3.61
N LEU A 283 -12.08 -10.51 -4.78
CA LEU A 283 -11.42 -11.13 -5.93
C LEU A 283 -11.02 -10.02 -6.92
N PRO A 284 -9.72 -9.86 -7.18
CA PRO A 284 -9.24 -8.88 -8.14
C PRO A 284 -9.56 -9.33 -9.58
N THR A 285 -9.86 -8.37 -10.45
CA THR A 285 -10.06 -8.62 -11.89
C THR A 285 -8.73 -8.81 -12.62
N LEU A 286 -7.65 -8.22 -12.11
CA LEU A 286 -6.31 -8.31 -12.65
C LEU A 286 -5.31 -8.68 -11.55
N PHE A 287 -4.53 -9.75 -11.80
CA PHE A 287 -3.58 -10.30 -10.83
C PHE A 287 -2.12 -9.88 -11.07
N LYS A 288 -1.81 -9.32 -12.26
CA LYS A 288 -0.43 -9.06 -12.70
C LYS A 288 0.36 -8.18 -11.73
N ASP A 289 -0.32 -7.26 -11.08
CA ASP A 289 0.29 -6.23 -10.25
C ASP A 289 0.12 -6.46 -8.75
N LEU A 290 -0.35 -7.64 -8.34
CA LEU A 290 -0.50 -8.02 -6.94
C LEU A 290 0.67 -8.87 -6.50
N PHE A 291 1.19 -8.58 -5.30
CA PHE A 291 2.21 -9.40 -4.63
C PHE A 291 1.65 -9.98 -3.33
N LEU A 292 2.02 -11.22 -3.05
CA LEU A 292 1.63 -11.88 -1.80
C LEU A 292 2.13 -11.08 -0.58
N ASN A 293 1.28 -10.94 0.44
CA ASN A 293 1.51 -10.16 1.68
C ASN A 293 1.62 -8.64 1.48
N GLU A 294 1.30 -8.11 0.29
CA GLU A 294 1.25 -6.67 0.05
C GLU A 294 0.07 -6.04 0.78
N GLN A 295 0.30 -4.92 1.46
CA GLN A 295 -0.77 -4.11 2.05
C GLN A 295 -1.33 -3.16 1.00
N VAL A 296 -2.65 -3.02 0.98
CA VAL A 296 -3.39 -2.25 -0.01
C VAL A 296 -4.49 -1.42 0.66
N ASP A 297 -4.81 -0.27 0.06
CA ASP A 297 -5.97 0.51 0.44
C ASP A 297 -7.16 0.11 -0.46
N ILE A 298 -8.28 -0.19 0.16
CA ILE A 298 -9.49 -0.69 -0.48
C ILE A 298 -10.57 0.37 -0.39
N ARG A 299 -11.13 0.79 -1.53
CA ARG A 299 -12.31 1.65 -1.60
C ARG A 299 -13.48 0.86 -2.18
N VAL A 300 -14.44 0.49 -1.36
CA VAL A 300 -15.63 -0.26 -1.78
C VAL A 300 -16.76 0.70 -2.11
N ILE A 301 -17.23 0.67 -3.36
CA ILE A 301 -18.33 1.50 -3.84
C ILE A 301 -19.63 0.73 -3.63
N TYR A 302 -20.57 1.30 -2.87
CA TYR A 302 -21.86 0.67 -2.61
C TYR A 302 -23.05 1.40 -3.25
N LYS A 303 -22.85 2.62 -3.74
CA LYS A 303 -23.85 3.36 -4.50
C LYS A 303 -23.18 4.30 -5.48
N LYS A 304 -23.67 4.33 -6.72
CA LYS A 304 -23.20 5.22 -7.78
C LYS A 304 -24.43 5.88 -8.43
N LYS A 305 -24.31 7.17 -8.72
CA LYS A 305 -25.22 7.90 -9.60
C LYS A 305 -24.40 8.56 -10.68
N GLU A 306 -24.88 8.52 -11.90
CA GLU A 306 -24.21 9.08 -13.07
C GLU A 306 -24.92 10.33 -13.58
N ASN A 307 -24.14 11.24 -14.16
CA ASN A 307 -24.64 12.42 -14.84
C ASN A 307 -25.57 13.31 -13.98
N ILE A 308 -25.23 13.48 -12.70
CA ILE A 308 -25.99 14.31 -11.76
C ILE A 308 -25.37 15.71 -11.62
N LEU A 309 -26.18 16.71 -11.32
CA LEU A 309 -25.66 18.04 -10.96
C LEU A 309 -25.05 17.96 -9.57
N ALA A 310 -23.79 18.26 -9.43
CA ALA A 310 -23.06 18.22 -8.19
C ALA A 310 -22.32 19.53 -7.91
N VAL A 311 -22.24 19.84 -6.63
CA VAL A 311 -21.50 21.00 -6.11
C VAL A 311 -20.65 20.57 -4.92
N PRO A 312 -19.59 21.32 -4.58
CA PRO A 312 -18.89 21.08 -3.33
C PRO A 312 -19.86 21.15 -2.15
N LYS A 313 -19.77 20.22 -1.22
CA LYS A 313 -20.63 20.21 -0.04
C LYS A 313 -20.59 21.53 0.74
N LYS A 314 -19.43 22.18 0.76
CA LYS A 314 -19.21 23.49 1.39
C LYS A 314 -19.99 24.64 0.74
N ALA A 315 -20.41 24.47 -0.52
CA ALA A 315 -21.21 25.49 -1.23
C ALA A 315 -22.68 25.51 -0.81
N VAL A 316 -23.14 24.47 -0.14
CA VAL A 316 -24.54 24.35 0.32
C VAL A 316 -24.65 24.83 1.76
N ILE A 317 -25.56 25.78 2.00
CA ILE A 317 -25.90 26.30 3.32
C ILE A 317 -27.24 25.76 3.77
N PHE A 318 -27.31 25.37 5.02
CA PHE A 318 -28.56 24.89 5.66
C PHE A 318 -29.13 26.00 6.55
N LYS A 319 -30.34 26.45 6.22
CA LYS A 319 -31.08 27.47 7.00
C LYS A 319 -32.54 26.99 7.15
N ASN A 320 -33.08 27.04 8.36
CA ASN A 320 -34.47 26.73 8.62
C ASN A 320 -34.95 25.41 7.98
N GLN A 321 -34.17 24.33 8.09
CA GLN A 321 -34.44 23.01 7.51
C GLN A 321 -34.48 22.97 5.97
N LYS A 322 -34.01 24.02 5.29
CA LYS A 322 -33.90 24.10 3.84
C LYS A 322 -32.45 24.28 3.44
N SER A 323 -32.14 23.87 2.22
CA SER A 323 -30.81 23.97 1.63
C SER A 323 -30.78 25.08 0.58
N TYR A 324 -29.70 25.87 0.61
CA TYR A 324 -29.52 27.01 -0.27
C TYR A 324 -28.12 26.96 -0.89
N ILE A 325 -28.03 27.48 -2.11
CA ILE A 325 -26.77 27.84 -2.77
C ILE A 325 -26.81 29.32 -3.16
N TYR A 326 -25.65 29.92 -3.34
CA TYR A 326 -25.52 31.30 -3.80
C TYR A 326 -25.06 31.30 -5.25
N LEU A 327 -25.98 31.61 -6.17
CA LEU A 327 -25.72 31.82 -7.59
C LEU A 327 -25.08 33.19 -7.79
N ILE A 328 -24.21 33.31 -8.79
CA ILE A 328 -23.58 34.56 -9.19
C ILE A 328 -23.99 34.85 -10.62
N ASP A 329 -24.54 36.04 -10.84
CA ASP A 329 -24.87 36.53 -12.19
C ASP A 329 -23.65 37.17 -12.89
N LYS A 330 -23.85 37.58 -14.14
CA LYS A 330 -22.82 38.24 -14.97
C LYS A 330 -22.28 39.53 -14.37
N ASN A 331 -23.02 40.17 -13.45
CA ASN A 331 -22.64 41.43 -12.77
C ASN A 331 -22.00 41.15 -11.39
N ASN A 332 -21.64 39.89 -11.09
CA ASN A 332 -21.16 39.45 -9.79
C ASN A 332 -22.17 39.63 -8.64
N LEU A 333 -23.46 39.73 -8.96
CA LEU A 333 -24.53 39.88 -7.98
C LEU A 333 -24.90 38.49 -7.45
N VAL A 334 -24.95 38.37 -6.14
CA VAL A 334 -25.30 37.14 -5.43
C VAL A 334 -26.81 36.96 -5.39
N LYS A 335 -27.30 35.78 -5.77
CA LYS A 335 -28.69 35.36 -5.66
C LYS A 335 -28.80 34.09 -4.83
N GLU A 336 -29.46 34.19 -3.68
CA GLU A 336 -29.78 33.01 -2.88
C GLU A 336 -30.84 32.17 -3.59
N LYS A 337 -30.57 30.86 -3.76
CA LYS A 337 -31.48 29.91 -4.42
C LYS A 337 -31.68 28.69 -3.55
N GLU A 338 -32.95 28.39 -3.25
CA GLU A 338 -33.32 27.14 -2.58
C GLU A 338 -33.07 25.95 -3.52
N VAL A 339 -32.48 24.90 -2.99
CA VAL A 339 -32.18 23.66 -3.71
C VAL A 339 -32.58 22.45 -2.87
N PHE A 340 -32.94 21.38 -3.55
CA PHE A 340 -33.05 20.06 -2.93
C PHE A 340 -31.72 19.35 -3.03
N ILE A 341 -31.38 18.60 -1.99
CA ILE A 341 -30.14 17.81 -1.94
C ILE A 341 -30.45 16.34 -2.13
N GLY A 342 -29.53 15.65 -2.79
CA GLY A 342 -29.63 14.21 -2.99
C GLY A 342 -28.46 13.47 -2.36
N MET A 343 -27.69 12.78 -3.19
CA MET A 343 -26.54 11.98 -2.77
C MET A 343 -25.41 12.87 -2.26
N ASP A 344 -24.83 12.54 -1.12
CA ASP A 344 -23.73 13.25 -0.46
C ASP A 344 -22.57 12.25 -0.20
N ASN A 345 -21.40 12.48 -0.78
CA ASN A 345 -20.21 11.64 -0.57
C ASN A 345 -19.18 12.24 0.40
N GLY A 346 -19.56 13.33 1.08
CA GLY A 346 -18.69 14.05 2.02
C GLY A 346 -17.91 15.22 1.39
N GLU A 347 -17.52 15.13 0.13
CA GLU A 347 -16.82 16.20 -0.61
C GLU A 347 -17.79 17.00 -1.47
N LYS A 348 -18.64 16.30 -2.21
CA LYS A 348 -19.64 16.85 -3.11
C LYS A 348 -21.04 16.35 -2.77
N ILE A 349 -22.02 17.14 -3.13
CA ILE A 349 -23.43 16.86 -2.90
C ILE A 349 -24.23 17.06 -4.19
N GLU A 350 -25.11 16.12 -4.46
CA GLU A 350 -26.10 16.22 -5.55
C GLU A 350 -27.11 17.31 -5.23
N ILE A 351 -27.37 18.18 -6.18
CA ILE A 351 -28.39 19.23 -6.07
C ILE A 351 -29.39 19.15 -7.22
N PHE A 352 -30.60 19.55 -6.95
CA PHE A 352 -31.66 19.74 -7.95
C PHE A 352 -32.62 20.83 -7.50
N GLY A 353 -33.24 21.48 -8.46
CA GLY A 353 -34.17 22.57 -8.19
C GLY A 353 -34.62 23.21 -9.47
N MET A 354 -35.60 24.12 -9.35
CA MET A 354 -36.08 24.91 -10.48
C MET A 354 -34.98 25.90 -10.91
N ASP A 355 -34.74 26.00 -12.21
CA ASP A 355 -33.72 26.88 -12.83
C ASP A 355 -32.27 26.60 -12.35
N ILE A 356 -32.00 25.39 -11.87
CA ILE A 356 -30.64 24.93 -11.56
C ILE A 356 -30.16 24.06 -12.71
N GLY A 357 -29.02 24.45 -13.30
CA GLY A 357 -28.44 23.78 -14.46
C GLY A 357 -26.92 23.77 -14.45
N GLU A 358 -26.36 22.98 -15.35
CA GLU A 358 -24.93 22.93 -15.57
C GLU A 358 -24.38 24.30 -16.07
N GLY A 359 -23.16 24.64 -15.63
CA GLY A 359 -22.47 25.87 -16.02
C GLY A 359 -22.85 27.11 -15.22
N LEU A 360 -23.88 27.08 -14.38
CA LEU A 360 -24.18 28.17 -13.46
C LEU A 360 -23.04 28.33 -12.46
N GLU A 361 -22.69 29.60 -12.19
CA GLU A 361 -21.63 29.95 -11.26
C GLU A 361 -22.19 30.08 -9.84
N ILE A 362 -21.48 29.52 -8.87
CA ILE A 362 -21.86 29.54 -7.47
C ILE A 362 -20.67 29.95 -6.60
N ILE A 363 -20.96 30.35 -5.37
CA ILE A 363 -19.95 30.55 -4.35
C ILE A 363 -19.57 29.16 -3.78
N GLY A 364 -18.31 28.74 -3.96
CA GLY A 364 -17.83 27.41 -3.57
C GLY A 364 -17.72 27.19 -2.06
N ASN A 365 -17.52 28.26 -1.28
CA ASN A 365 -17.46 28.19 0.17
C ASN A 365 -18.02 29.50 0.79
N PRO A 366 -19.36 29.64 0.82
CA PRO A 366 -20.00 30.81 1.39
C PRO A 366 -19.85 30.86 2.92
N ASP A 367 -19.67 32.01 3.48
CA ASP A 367 -19.77 32.24 4.92
C ASP A 367 -21.20 32.59 5.35
N ASN A 368 -21.48 32.55 6.66
CA ASN A 368 -22.80 32.83 7.19
C ASN A 368 -23.19 34.34 7.10
N LYS A 369 -22.31 35.17 6.58
CA LYS A 369 -22.49 36.65 6.49
C LYS A 369 -22.91 37.12 5.09
N ILE A 370 -22.98 36.20 4.12
CA ILE A 370 -23.43 36.54 2.78
C ILE A 370 -24.89 36.88 2.79
N GLU A 371 -25.18 38.06 2.23
CA GLU A 371 -26.54 38.55 2.03
C GLU A 371 -26.95 38.43 0.56
N ASN A 372 -28.25 38.29 0.32
CA ASN A 372 -28.80 38.30 -1.03
C ASN A 372 -28.65 39.69 -1.67
N ASN A 373 -28.46 39.75 -2.98
CA ASN A 373 -28.29 40.99 -3.76
C ASN A 373 -27.03 41.82 -3.44
N VAL A 374 -25.97 41.17 -2.98
CA VAL A 374 -24.67 41.82 -2.74
C VAL A 374 -23.72 41.54 -3.90
N ILE A 375 -22.89 42.48 -4.29
CA ILE A 375 -21.83 42.30 -5.27
C ILE A 375 -20.62 41.69 -4.57
N VAL A 376 -20.08 40.60 -5.12
CA VAL A 376 -18.89 39.90 -4.59
C VAL A 376 -17.72 40.07 -5.54
N GLU A 377 -16.52 40.07 -4.99
CA GLU A 377 -15.29 40.02 -5.76
C GLU A 377 -14.87 38.56 -6.00
N ARG A 378 -14.50 38.25 -7.24
CA ARG A 378 -14.01 36.88 -7.61
C ARG A 378 -12.61 36.70 -7.07
N ARG A 379 -12.41 35.66 -6.28
CA ARG A 379 -11.09 35.18 -5.84
C ARG A 379 -10.57 34.14 -6.82
N ASN A 380 -9.35 34.33 -7.32
CA ASN A 380 -8.75 33.35 -8.21
C ASN A 380 -8.25 32.16 -7.40
N ILE A 381 -8.52 30.93 -7.86
CA ILE A 381 -8.06 29.66 -7.19
C ILE A 381 -6.54 29.65 -7.01
N LYS A 382 -5.79 30.23 -7.97
CA LYS A 382 -4.32 30.38 -7.85
C LYS A 382 -3.89 31.22 -6.64
N ASP A 383 -4.66 32.22 -6.26
CA ASP A 383 -4.35 33.05 -5.09
C ASP A 383 -4.56 32.27 -3.78
N GLU A 384 -5.53 31.37 -3.75
CA GLU A 384 -5.80 30.51 -2.59
C GLU A 384 -4.70 29.44 -2.39
N GLU A 385 -4.22 28.86 -3.47
CA GLU A 385 -3.09 27.93 -3.42
C GLU A 385 -1.80 28.63 -2.95
N ILE A 386 -1.53 29.83 -3.43
CA ILE A 386 -0.38 30.64 -3.01
C ILE A 386 -0.49 31.00 -1.53
N GLU A 387 -1.68 31.34 -1.05
CA GLU A 387 -1.91 31.71 0.36
C GLU A 387 -1.80 30.48 1.28
N LYS A 388 -2.33 29.33 0.85
CA LYS A 388 -2.15 28.03 1.56
C LYS A 388 -0.68 27.65 1.64
N LYS A 389 0.05 27.80 0.54
CA LYS A 389 1.49 27.52 0.50
C LYS A 389 2.28 28.44 1.44
N LYS A 390 1.99 29.75 1.43
CA LYS A 390 2.61 30.70 2.37
C LYS A 390 2.29 30.40 3.84
N LYS A 391 1.06 29.94 4.12
CA LYS A 391 0.66 29.57 5.48
C LYS A 391 1.37 28.29 5.94
N LEU A 392 1.50 27.31 5.05
CA LEU A 392 2.26 26.07 5.31
C LEU A 392 3.72 26.38 5.61
N GLU A 393 4.37 27.19 4.76
CA GLU A 393 5.76 27.62 4.96
C GLU A 393 5.97 28.42 6.28
N ARG A 394 4.96 29.16 6.75
CA ARG A 394 5.01 29.83 8.06
C ARG A 394 4.95 28.81 9.20
N LEU A 395 4.04 27.86 9.12
CA LEU A 395 3.89 26.80 10.12
C LEU A 395 5.14 25.90 10.20
N GLU A 396 5.74 25.60 9.07
CA GLU A 396 7.00 24.85 9.00
C GLU A 396 8.16 25.61 9.67
N ARG A 397 8.28 26.90 9.41
CA ARG A 397 9.29 27.76 10.10
C ARG A 397 9.03 27.91 11.61
N GLU A 398 7.77 27.94 12.04
CA GLU A 398 7.44 27.95 13.47
C GLU A 398 7.77 26.62 14.14
N ASN A 399 7.48 25.48 13.48
CA ASN A 399 7.85 24.17 13.96
C ASN A 399 9.37 23.96 14.03
N GLU A 400 10.11 24.46 13.04
CA GLU A 400 11.58 24.43 13.05
C GLU A 400 12.16 25.25 14.21
N LYS A 401 11.61 26.45 14.49
CA LYS A 401 12.00 27.25 15.65
C LYS A 401 11.68 26.58 16.97
N LEU A 402 10.55 25.87 17.07
CA LEU A 402 10.18 25.09 18.25
C LEU A 402 11.11 23.89 18.44
N GLY A 403 11.45 23.18 17.36
CA GLY A 403 12.43 22.09 17.39
C GLY A 403 13.81 22.54 17.89
N ASN A 404 14.32 23.65 17.36
CA ASN A 404 15.61 24.23 17.79
C ASN A 404 15.60 24.65 19.27
N ARG A 405 14.48 25.19 19.79
CA ARG A 405 14.34 25.50 21.21
C ARG A 405 14.28 24.25 22.10
N MET A 406 13.65 23.19 21.62
CA MET A 406 13.64 21.92 22.36
C MET A 406 15.05 21.32 22.44
N ASP A 407 15.82 21.36 21.36
CA ASP A 407 17.22 20.89 21.34
C ASP A 407 18.14 21.73 22.25
N GLU A 408 17.95 23.06 22.31
CA GLU A 408 18.67 23.92 23.24
C GLU A 408 18.34 23.62 24.70
N ASN A 409 17.07 23.46 25.05
CA ASN A 409 16.63 23.09 26.37
C ASN A 409 17.15 21.70 26.79
N GLU A 410 17.17 20.73 25.86
CA GLU A 410 17.71 19.41 26.15
C GLU A 410 19.23 19.43 26.40
N ARG A 411 19.98 20.25 25.65
CA ARG A 411 21.41 20.48 25.90
C ARG A 411 21.66 21.16 27.23
N GLU A 412 20.81 22.08 27.65
CA GLU A 412 20.91 22.77 28.96
C GLU A 412 20.61 21.81 30.10
N ILE A 413 19.59 20.96 29.98
CA ILE A 413 19.27 19.90 30.95
C ILE A 413 20.45 18.93 31.11
N ILE A 414 21.08 18.53 29.98
CA ILE A 414 22.26 17.65 30.03
C ILE A 414 23.45 18.34 30.72
N ARG A 415 23.66 19.64 30.47
CA ARG A 415 24.70 20.41 31.17
C ARG A 415 24.46 20.51 32.68
N LEU A 416 23.21 20.71 33.09
CA LEU A 416 22.85 20.78 34.51
C LEU A 416 22.96 19.44 35.23
N LYS A 417 22.73 18.32 34.53
CA LYS A 417 22.91 16.97 35.10
C LYS A 417 24.38 16.54 35.23
N ARG A 418 25.33 17.23 34.57
CA ARG A 418 26.78 16.95 34.64
C ARG A 418 27.53 17.82 35.66
N LYS A 419 26.87 18.78 36.30
CA LYS A 419 27.33 19.52 37.45
C LYS A 419 26.78 18.90 38.75
#